data_f6fc03df7e792f4f50f9cdba82da2ee4
#
_entry.id   f6fc03df7e792f4f50f9cdba82da2ee4
#
_cell.length_a   1.000
_cell.length_b   1.000
_cell.length_c   1.000
_cell.angle_alpha   90.00
_cell.angle_beta   90.00
_cell.angle_gamma   90.00
#
_symmetry.space_group_name_H-M   'P 1'
#
loop_
_entity.id
_entity.type
_entity.pdbx_description
1 polymer ?
#
loop_
_entity_poly.entity_id
_entity_poly.type
_entity_poly.pdbx_seq_one_letter_code
_entity_poly.pdbx_strand_id
1 'polypeptide(L)'
;MKKILFPLLCLCLLSFGCQKKEDVIRIGIAGPMTGDQAKMGMDFKNGATLAVEEWNSKGGILGKKIDLIVSDDQHDPKQAVSVANKMVNEGVAGVIGHFNSSCSIPASDVYHRTGTPMISPGSTNPQLTEKGYRNVFRVCGRDDQQGKVGAEYASQILKLKRVAVLHDKTTYGQGLADEFKRFLGDGVEVVYYGGIIQGDKDFKMILTSVKNKNPELIFYGGIYPEAGLLVKQAKELGLDTKFMSGDGTIDAKFIEIAGFQAAEGVFLTFSPDPNNIPSAKGFIEQYRAKFGEIGPYSIYAYDAANILLTAIKEAQSTDGKLITEKLHSLEFDVALGKITFDAKGDVTVSPYVVWITQGGKFVEYWKP
;
A
#
# COMPACT_ATOMS: atom_id res chain seq x y z
N MET A 1 18.53 88.78 -0.32
CA MET A 1 17.99 87.70 -1.16
C MET A 1 18.19 86.37 -0.41
N LYS A 2 17.13 85.87 0.29
CA LYS A 2 17.19 84.62 1.06
C LYS A 2 16.55 83.50 0.17
N LYS A 3 17.33 82.50 -0.19
CA LYS A 3 16.85 81.30 -0.92
C LYS A 3 16.25 80.34 0.09
N ILE A 4 14.95 80.06 -0.05
CA ILE A 4 14.21 79.07 0.73
C ILE A 4 14.37 77.71 -0.04
N LEU A 5 15.01 76.74 0.64
CA LEU A 5 15.17 75.42 0.13
C LEU A 5 13.98 74.59 0.68
N PHE A 6 13.14 74.06 -0.23
CA PHE A 6 12.04 73.17 0.11
C PHE A 6 12.58 71.72 0.12
N PRO A 7 12.43 70.93 1.18
CA PRO A 7 12.79 69.54 1.14
C PRO A 7 11.64 68.70 0.47
N LEU A 8 11.97 68.03 -0.59
CA LEU A 8 11.11 67.05 -1.28
C LEU A 8 11.01 65.79 -0.44
N LEU A 9 9.89 65.61 0.27
CA LEU A 9 9.59 64.39 1.07
C LEU A 9 9.15 63.28 0.13
N CYS A 10 10.08 62.36 -0.17
CA CYS A 10 9.79 61.15 -0.96
C CYS A 10 9.00 60.17 -0.08
N LEU A 11 7.69 60.10 -0.32
CA LEU A 11 6.79 59.14 0.35
C LEU A 11 6.95 57.77 -0.31
N CYS A 12 7.83 56.89 0.20
CA CYS A 12 7.91 55.49 -0.21
C CYS A 12 6.67 54.76 0.27
N LEU A 13 5.71 54.59 -0.63
CA LEU A 13 4.60 53.65 -0.44
C LEU A 13 5.15 52.20 -0.43
N LEU A 14 5.42 51.66 0.76
CA LEU A 14 5.63 50.26 0.99
C LEU A 14 4.29 49.53 0.71
N SER A 15 4.10 49.06 -0.54
CA SER A 15 3.08 48.11 -0.88
C SER A 15 3.42 46.80 -0.16
N PHE A 16 2.88 46.59 1.05
CA PHE A 16 2.76 45.24 1.62
C PHE A 16 1.85 44.46 0.71
N GLY A 17 2.45 43.73 -0.23
CA GLY A 17 1.78 42.68 -0.99
C GLY A 17 1.34 41.63 0.00
N CYS A 18 0.06 41.65 0.39
CA CYS A 18 -0.58 40.55 1.05
C CYS A 18 -0.53 39.36 0.07
N GLN A 19 0.44 38.47 0.22
CA GLN A 19 0.44 37.19 -0.51
C GLN A 19 -0.84 36.47 -0.11
N LYS A 20 -1.83 36.54 -1.00
CA LYS A 20 -3.08 35.80 -0.85
C LYS A 20 -2.67 34.34 -0.79
N LYS A 21 -2.73 33.72 0.39
CA LYS A 21 -2.52 32.27 0.56
C LYS A 21 -3.45 31.60 -0.45
N GLU A 22 -2.90 30.89 -1.43
CA GLU A 22 -3.75 30.17 -2.39
C GLU A 22 -4.70 29.27 -1.61
N ASP A 23 -5.97 29.43 -1.87
CA ASP A 23 -7.03 28.63 -1.25
C ASP A 23 -7.05 27.26 -1.95
N VAL A 24 -6.31 26.30 -1.40
CA VAL A 24 -6.09 24.96 -1.94
C VAL A 24 -6.75 23.91 -1.05
N ILE A 25 -7.18 22.80 -1.65
CA ILE A 25 -7.58 21.59 -0.92
C ILE A 25 -6.35 20.71 -0.76
N ARG A 26 -5.92 20.48 0.49
CA ARG A 26 -4.80 19.59 0.80
C ARG A 26 -5.28 18.18 1.00
N ILE A 27 -4.61 17.22 0.38
CA ILE A 27 -4.72 15.80 0.69
C ILE A 27 -3.35 15.26 1.03
N GLY A 28 -3.29 14.31 1.97
CA GLY A 28 -2.05 13.69 2.41
C GLY A 28 -1.77 12.40 1.64
N ILE A 29 -0.48 12.12 1.42
CA ILE A 29 -0.03 10.79 1.06
C ILE A 29 1.09 10.36 2.01
N ALA A 30 0.93 9.19 2.65
CA ALA A 30 1.85 8.65 3.64
C ALA A 30 2.25 7.22 3.31
N GLY A 31 3.54 6.93 3.46
CA GLY A 31 4.10 5.61 3.25
C GLY A 31 5.62 5.63 3.39
N PRO A 32 6.31 4.50 3.16
CA PRO A 32 7.75 4.38 3.28
C PRO A 32 8.46 5.03 2.08
N MET A 33 8.64 6.35 2.09
CA MET A 33 9.24 7.08 0.97
C MET A 33 10.76 6.89 0.88
N THR A 34 11.39 6.44 1.98
CA THR A 34 12.83 6.13 2.08
C THR A 34 13.07 4.74 2.66
N GLY A 35 14.33 4.27 2.64
CA GLY A 35 14.73 2.96 3.16
C GLY A 35 14.49 1.79 2.21
N ASP A 36 14.55 0.57 2.74
CA ASP A 36 14.49 -0.68 1.96
C ASP A 36 13.15 -0.90 1.23
N GLN A 37 12.08 -0.18 1.63
CA GLN A 37 10.75 -0.22 1.04
C GLN A 37 10.40 1.02 0.20
N ALA A 38 11.35 1.90 -0.07
CA ALA A 38 11.11 3.16 -0.78
C ALA A 38 10.41 2.98 -2.14
N LYS A 39 10.58 1.83 -2.79
CA LYS A 39 9.89 1.51 -4.05
C LYS A 39 8.37 1.53 -3.88
N MET A 40 7.85 0.96 -2.80
CA MET A 40 6.40 0.95 -2.49
C MET A 40 5.87 2.36 -2.20
N GLY A 41 6.63 3.15 -1.43
CA GLY A 41 6.29 4.56 -1.19
C GLY A 41 6.27 5.38 -2.48
N MET A 42 7.21 5.13 -3.38
CA MET A 42 7.25 5.79 -4.68
C MET A 42 6.04 5.40 -5.56
N ASP A 43 5.62 4.15 -5.54
CA ASP A 43 4.42 3.69 -6.24
C ASP A 43 3.17 4.43 -5.75
N PHE A 44 3.04 4.60 -4.44
CA PHE A 44 1.96 5.39 -3.84
C PHE A 44 2.00 6.84 -4.31
N LYS A 45 3.16 7.49 -4.14
CA LYS A 45 3.36 8.87 -4.53
C LYS A 45 3.03 9.10 -6.01
N ASN A 46 3.53 8.25 -6.90
CA ASN A 46 3.34 8.41 -8.34
C ASN A 46 1.87 8.22 -8.73
N GLY A 47 1.21 7.18 -8.20
CA GLY A 47 -0.22 6.94 -8.43
C GLY A 47 -1.09 8.13 -7.99
N ALA A 48 -0.94 8.58 -6.75
CA ALA A 48 -1.68 9.72 -6.23
C ALA A 48 -1.36 11.03 -6.96
N THR A 49 -0.09 11.24 -7.33
CA THR A 49 0.32 12.42 -8.11
C THR A 49 -0.39 12.47 -9.46
N LEU A 50 -0.47 11.34 -10.17
CA LEU A 50 -1.16 11.28 -11.46
C LEU A 50 -2.63 11.68 -11.31
N ALA A 51 -3.34 11.12 -10.33
CA ALA A 51 -4.74 11.47 -10.05
C ALA A 51 -4.89 12.97 -9.76
N VAL A 52 -4.07 13.53 -8.86
CA VAL A 52 -4.13 14.95 -8.49
C VAL A 52 -3.89 15.87 -9.69
N GLU A 53 -2.93 15.54 -10.54
CA GLU A 53 -2.67 16.32 -11.76
C GLU A 53 -3.83 16.28 -12.74
N GLU A 54 -4.46 15.11 -12.93
CA GLU A 54 -5.65 14.98 -13.78
C GLU A 54 -6.82 15.84 -13.25
N TRP A 55 -7.06 15.83 -11.97
CA TRP A 55 -8.09 16.69 -11.36
C TRP A 55 -7.75 18.17 -11.50
N ASN A 56 -6.50 18.56 -11.26
CA ASN A 56 -6.05 19.93 -11.38
C ASN A 56 -6.10 20.45 -12.83
N SER A 57 -5.84 19.58 -13.81
CA SER A 57 -5.96 19.93 -15.23
C SER A 57 -7.40 20.24 -15.66
N LYS A 58 -8.37 19.66 -14.94
CA LYS A 58 -9.81 19.90 -15.14
C LYS A 58 -10.38 21.05 -14.28
N GLY A 59 -9.51 21.82 -13.62
CA GLY A 59 -9.89 22.99 -12.80
C GLY A 59 -9.96 22.70 -11.29
N GLY A 60 -9.53 21.56 -10.82
CA GLY A 60 -9.53 21.17 -9.40
C GLY A 60 -10.91 20.79 -8.87
N ILE A 61 -11.14 21.01 -7.57
CA ILE A 61 -12.39 20.70 -6.87
C ILE A 61 -12.90 21.94 -6.15
N LEU A 62 -14.20 22.22 -6.20
CA LEU A 62 -14.84 23.38 -5.57
C LEU A 62 -14.18 24.72 -5.97
N GLY A 63 -13.68 24.80 -7.21
CA GLY A 63 -12.96 25.98 -7.72
C GLY A 63 -11.55 26.17 -7.14
N LYS A 64 -11.01 25.17 -6.44
CA LYS A 64 -9.69 25.20 -5.80
C LYS A 64 -8.78 24.15 -6.40
N LYS A 65 -7.48 24.45 -6.45
CA LYS A 65 -6.45 23.44 -6.76
C LYS A 65 -6.29 22.46 -5.61
N ILE A 66 -5.84 21.26 -5.96
CA ILE A 66 -5.48 20.22 -5.00
C ILE A 66 -3.98 20.26 -4.79
N ASP A 67 -3.57 20.25 -3.52
CA ASP A 67 -2.17 20.20 -3.09
C ASP A 67 -1.92 18.86 -2.39
N LEU A 68 -0.90 18.12 -2.87
CA LEU A 68 -0.55 16.79 -2.36
C LEU A 68 0.60 16.90 -1.37
N ILE A 69 0.30 16.68 -0.09
CA ILE A 69 1.29 16.67 1.00
C ILE A 69 1.89 15.26 1.09
N VAL A 70 3.16 15.12 0.71
CA VAL A 70 3.89 13.85 0.78
C VAL A 70 4.62 13.75 2.12
N SER A 71 4.45 12.64 2.84
CA SER A 71 5.14 12.37 4.11
C SER A 71 5.67 10.95 4.18
N ASP A 72 6.90 10.84 4.70
CA ASP A 72 7.63 9.59 4.86
C ASP A 72 7.42 9.04 6.28
N ASP A 73 6.82 7.87 6.39
CA ASP A 73 6.68 7.13 7.64
C ASP A 73 7.85 6.19 7.94
N GLN A 74 8.82 6.10 7.00
CA GLN A 74 10.02 5.28 7.10
C GLN A 74 9.74 3.81 7.48
N HIS A 75 8.48 3.33 7.24
CA HIS A 75 8.03 2.01 7.67
C HIS A 75 8.13 1.82 9.21
N ASP A 76 8.18 2.89 9.98
CA ASP A 76 8.21 2.88 11.45
C ASP A 76 6.84 3.28 12.02
N PRO A 77 6.23 2.46 12.90
CA PRO A 77 4.90 2.75 13.47
C PRO A 77 4.85 4.05 14.28
N LYS A 78 5.94 4.43 14.95
CA LYS A 78 6.00 5.67 15.73
C LYS A 78 6.09 6.88 14.80
N GLN A 79 6.88 6.75 13.74
CA GLN A 79 6.98 7.78 12.71
C GLN A 79 5.65 7.94 11.98
N ALA A 80 4.92 6.86 11.70
CA ALA A 80 3.59 6.91 11.10
C ALA A 80 2.59 7.71 11.95
N VAL A 81 2.60 7.55 13.27
CA VAL A 81 1.80 8.37 14.20
C VAL A 81 2.22 9.84 14.16
N SER A 82 3.51 10.11 14.08
CA SER A 82 4.06 11.47 13.93
C SER A 82 3.60 12.13 12.64
N VAL A 83 3.69 11.40 11.54
CA VAL A 83 3.21 11.80 10.21
C VAL A 83 1.71 12.08 10.23
N ALA A 84 0.91 11.21 10.85
CA ALA A 84 -0.53 11.40 10.97
C ALA A 84 -0.87 12.71 11.70
N ASN A 85 -0.23 12.98 12.85
CA ASN A 85 -0.42 14.24 13.57
C ASN A 85 -0.01 15.46 12.73
N LYS A 86 1.11 15.39 12.01
CA LYS A 86 1.56 16.45 11.11
C LYS A 86 0.51 16.75 10.03
N MET A 87 0.02 15.72 9.33
CA MET A 87 -0.99 15.89 8.28
C MET A 87 -2.28 16.51 8.78
N VAL A 88 -2.76 16.06 9.94
CA VAL A 88 -3.92 16.66 10.60
C VAL A 88 -3.70 18.13 10.90
N ASN A 89 -2.53 18.49 11.45
CA ASN A 89 -2.18 19.90 11.76
C ASN A 89 -2.03 20.76 10.49
N GLU A 90 -1.66 20.19 9.36
CA GLU A 90 -1.60 20.86 8.05
C GLU A 90 -2.98 21.01 7.41
N GLY A 91 -4.03 20.42 8.02
CA GLY A 91 -5.42 20.57 7.60
C GLY A 91 -5.73 19.81 6.31
N VAL A 92 -5.21 18.59 6.15
CA VAL A 92 -5.57 17.72 5.00
C VAL A 92 -7.03 17.31 5.09
N ALA A 93 -7.74 17.32 3.97
CA ALA A 93 -9.14 16.88 3.87
C ALA A 93 -9.28 15.34 3.93
N GLY A 94 -8.19 14.62 3.73
CA GLY A 94 -8.11 13.17 3.84
C GLY A 94 -6.70 12.68 3.50
N VAL A 95 -6.46 11.40 3.77
CA VAL A 95 -5.13 10.78 3.62
C VAL A 95 -5.20 9.51 2.78
N ILE A 96 -4.30 9.38 1.83
CA ILE A 96 -3.99 8.17 1.08
C ILE A 96 -2.79 7.52 1.77
N GLY A 97 -2.97 6.37 2.35
CA GLY A 97 -1.90 5.73 3.14
C GLY A 97 -2.47 5.04 4.38
N HIS A 98 -1.63 4.45 5.21
CA HIS A 98 -0.22 4.16 4.98
C HIS A 98 -0.08 2.84 4.18
N PHE A 99 1.17 2.42 3.89
CA PHE A 99 1.40 1.14 3.21
C PHE A 99 1.38 -0.03 4.20
N ASN A 100 2.27 -0.01 5.17
CA ASN A 100 2.45 -1.10 6.13
C ASN A 100 1.31 -1.14 7.16
N SER A 101 0.74 -2.32 7.41
CA SER A 101 -0.31 -2.49 8.42
C SER A 101 0.13 -2.04 9.82
N SER A 102 1.42 -2.28 10.16
CA SER A 102 2.03 -1.81 11.42
C SER A 102 2.09 -0.28 11.54
N CYS A 103 2.05 0.44 10.41
CA CYS A 103 2.01 1.91 10.36
C CYS A 103 0.56 2.42 10.30
N SER A 104 -0.27 1.82 9.44
CA SER A 104 -1.66 2.24 9.24
C SER A 104 -2.52 2.09 10.49
N ILE A 105 -2.37 0.98 11.23
CA ILE A 105 -3.20 0.70 12.40
C ILE A 105 -3.01 1.75 13.51
N PRO A 106 -1.80 2.11 13.98
CA PRO A 106 -1.64 3.18 14.96
C PRO A 106 -1.91 4.57 14.39
N ALA A 107 -1.62 4.85 13.11
CA ALA A 107 -1.95 6.12 12.47
C ALA A 107 -3.47 6.33 12.37
N SER A 108 -4.25 5.24 12.16
CA SER A 108 -5.72 5.30 12.14
C SER A 108 -6.33 5.83 13.41
N ASP A 109 -5.69 5.65 14.58
CA ASP A 109 -6.14 6.21 15.86
C ASP A 109 -6.09 7.75 15.86
N VAL A 110 -5.07 8.32 15.21
CA VAL A 110 -4.94 9.78 15.07
C VAL A 110 -6.03 10.31 14.13
N TYR A 111 -6.17 9.71 12.96
CA TYR A 111 -7.16 10.11 11.96
C TYR A 111 -8.59 9.94 12.47
N HIS A 112 -8.86 8.86 13.23
CA HIS A 112 -10.18 8.65 13.83
C HIS A 112 -10.55 9.76 14.82
N ARG A 113 -9.63 10.11 15.75
CA ARG A 113 -9.89 11.16 16.75
C ARG A 113 -10.19 12.53 16.16
N THR A 114 -9.67 12.80 14.97
CA THR A 114 -9.84 14.08 14.27
C THR A 114 -10.92 14.05 13.20
N GLY A 115 -11.49 12.88 12.92
CA GLY A 115 -12.48 12.68 11.86
C GLY A 115 -11.90 12.78 10.45
N THR A 116 -10.57 12.73 10.29
CA THR A 116 -9.91 12.79 9.00
C THR A 116 -10.07 11.45 8.27
N PRO A 117 -10.66 11.39 7.06
CA PRO A 117 -10.74 10.16 6.29
C PRO A 117 -9.37 9.64 5.88
N MET A 118 -9.19 8.33 5.98
CA MET A 118 -7.99 7.63 5.57
C MET A 118 -8.36 6.49 4.63
N ILE A 119 -7.67 6.37 3.48
CA ILE A 119 -7.84 5.27 2.52
C ILE A 119 -6.49 4.61 2.30
N SER A 120 -6.31 3.39 2.80
CA SER A 120 -5.06 2.66 2.58
C SER A 120 -5.05 1.92 1.24
N PRO A 121 -4.03 2.14 0.40
CA PRO A 121 -3.84 1.38 -0.84
C PRO A 121 -3.23 -0.01 -0.65
N GLY A 122 -2.63 -0.32 0.52
CA GLY A 122 -1.82 -1.53 0.67
C GLY A 122 -1.85 -2.21 2.04
N SER A 123 -2.54 -1.68 3.05
CA SER A 123 -2.62 -2.33 4.37
C SER A 123 -3.71 -3.39 4.41
N THR A 124 -3.30 -4.65 4.37
CA THR A 124 -4.17 -5.81 4.21
C THR A 124 -4.61 -6.46 5.53
N ASN A 125 -3.91 -6.17 6.64
CA ASN A 125 -4.25 -6.79 7.92
C ASN A 125 -5.70 -6.44 8.36
N PRO A 126 -6.54 -7.44 8.72
CA PRO A 126 -7.92 -7.22 9.13
C PRO A 126 -8.10 -6.21 10.27
N GLN A 127 -7.15 -6.12 11.20
CA GLN A 127 -7.25 -5.22 12.36
C GLN A 127 -7.43 -3.75 11.99
N LEU A 128 -7.04 -3.32 10.78
CA LEU A 128 -7.18 -1.92 10.35
C LEU A 128 -8.64 -1.46 10.42
N THR A 129 -9.56 -2.27 9.92
CA THR A 129 -10.99 -1.95 9.81
C THR A 129 -11.84 -2.60 10.91
N GLU A 130 -11.34 -3.65 11.58
CA GLU A 130 -12.02 -4.27 12.71
C GLU A 130 -12.09 -3.38 13.97
N LYS A 131 -11.35 -2.26 14.01
CA LYS A 131 -11.46 -1.24 15.07
C LYS A 131 -12.78 -0.48 15.06
N GLY A 132 -13.59 -0.60 14.00
CA GLY A 132 -14.89 0.06 13.87
C GLY A 132 -14.81 1.56 13.61
N TYR A 133 -13.70 2.06 13.11
CA TYR A 133 -13.50 3.47 12.76
C TYR A 133 -14.13 3.77 11.40
N ARG A 134 -15.25 4.49 11.41
CA ARG A 134 -16.02 4.78 10.17
C ARG A 134 -15.25 5.57 9.10
N ASN A 135 -14.22 6.31 9.49
CA ASN A 135 -13.39 7.14 8.60
C ASN A 135 -12.12 6.44 8.11
N VAL A 136 -12.01 5.13 8.30
CA VAL A 136 -10.85 4.31 7.88
C VAL A 136 -11.30 3.33 6.81
N PHE A 137 -10.63 3.38 5.66
CA PHE A 137 -10.95 2.60 4.47
C PHE A 137 -9.70 1.94 3.88
N ARG A 138 -9.91 0.92 3.05
CA ARG A 138 -8.87 0.35 2.19
C ARG A 138 -9.41 0.03 0.81
N VAL A 139 -8.59 0.17 -0.23
CA VAL A 139 -8.91 -0.23 -1.61
C VAL A 139 -8.24 -1.54 -2.02
N CYS A 140 -7.36 -2.10 -1.19
CA CYS A 140 -6.80 -3.45 -1.32
C CYS A 140 -7.66 -4.50 -0.59
N GLY A 141 -7.38 -5.77 -0.83
CA GLY A 141 -8.03 -6.88 -0.11
C GLY A 141 -7.51 -7.06 1.31
N ARG A 142 -7.92 -8.17 1.94
CA ARG A 142 -7.60 -8.51 3.34
C ARG A 142 -6.77 -9.78 3.42
N ASP A 143 -5.93 -9.87 4.47
CA ASP A 143 -5.06 -11.04 4.72
C ASP A 143 -5.85 -12.32 4.99
N ASP A 144 -7.05 -12.25 5.55
CA ASP A 144 -7.90 -13.41 5.76
C ASP A 144 -8.40 -14.03 4.44
N GLN A 145 -8.67 -13.21 3.42
CA GLN A 145 -8.97 -13.65 2.06
C GLN A 145 -7.70 -14.17 1.37
N GLN A 146 -6.60 -13.43 1.48
CA GLN A 146 -5.32 -13.76 0.87
C GLN A 146 -4.75 -15.06 1.41
N GLY A 147 -4.70 -15.22 2.74
CA GLY A 147 -4.21 -16.42 3.41
C GLY A 147 -5.03 -17.65 3.03
N LYS A 148 -6.36 -17.48 2.89
CA LYS A 148 -7.26 -18.56 2.43
C LYS A 148 -6.89 -19.01 1.02
N VAL A 149 -6.74 -18.10 0.07
CA VAL A 149 -6.39 -18.43 -1.33
C VAL A 149 -5.03 -19.13 -1.40
N GLY A 150 -4.03 -18.65 -0.65
CA GLY A 150 -2.72 -19.30 -0.58
C GLY A 150 -2.79 -20.72 0.00
N ALA A 151 -3.56 -20.89 1.07
CA ALA A 151 -3.73 -22.19 1.72
C ALA A 151 -4.51 -23.19 0.86
N GLU A 152 -5.57 -22.76 0.18
CA GLU A 152 -6.31 -23.58 -0.77
C GLU A 152 -5.42 -24.02 -1.94
N TYR A 153 -4.63 -23.11 -2.50
CA TYR A 153 -3.67 -23.44 -3.54
C TYR A 153 -2.66 -24.49 -3.07
N ALA A 154 -2.05 -24.30 -1.90
CA ALA A 154 -1.06 -25.21 -1.34
C ALA A 154 -1.67 -26.62 -1.05
N SER A 155 -2.85 -26.67 -0.42
CA SER A 155 -3.46 -27.91 0.06
C SER A 155 -4.25 -28.67 -1.00
N GLN A 156 -4.99 -27.97 -1.86
CA GLN A 156 -5.92 -28.60 -2.82
C GLN A 156 -5.34 -28.71 -4.23
N ILE A 157 -4.59 -27.72 -4.68
CA ILE A 157 -4.03 -27.69 -6.03
C ILE A 157 -2.65 -28.37 -6.05
N LEU A 158 -1.73 -27.93 -5.19
CA LEU A 158 -0.41 -28.56 -5.06
C LEU A 158 -0.45 -29.85 -4.25
N LYS A 159 -1.52 -30.09 -3.48
CA LYS A 159 -1.77 -31.29 -2.65
C LYS A 159 -0.64 -31.57 -1.64
N LEU A 160 -0.04 -30.53 -1.14
CA LEU A 160 1.07 -30.60 -0.20
C LEU A 160 0.60 -31.10 1.18
N LYS A 161 1.50 -31.77 1.89
CA LYS A 161 1.21 -32.37 3.20
C LYS A 161 2.06 -31.77 4.33
N ARG A 162 3.19 -31.15 3.99
CA ARG A 162 4.18 -30.66 4.95
C ARG A 162 4.62 -29.24 4.59
N VAL A 163 4.29 -28.27 5.42
CA VAL A 163 4.55 -26.86 5.15
C VAL A 163 5.34 -26.24 6.30
N ALA A 164 6.38 -25.49 5.99
CA ALA A 164 7.02 -24.57 6.92
C ALA A 164 6.42 -23.17 6.74
N VAL A 165 6.12 -22.49 7.83
CA VAL A 165 5.57 -21.13 7.82
C VAL A 165 6.55 -20.21 8.51
N LEU A 166 7.01 -19.20 7.80
CA LEU A 166 7.88 -18.13 8.28
C LEU A 166 7.15 -16.79 8.23
N HIS A 167 7.54 -15.85 9.07
CA HIS A 167 7.03 -14.49 9.04
C HIS A 167 8.08 -13.47 9.55
N ASP A 168 7.91 -12.18 9.21
CA ASP A 168 8.82 -11.10 9.59
C ASP A 168 8.51 -10.47 10.96
N LYS A 169 7.58 -11.05 11.73
CA LYS A 169 7.09 -10.56 13.03
C LYS A 169 6.36 -9.21 12.97
N THR A 170 6.14 -8.65 11.80
CA THR A 170 5.31 -7.45 11.65
C THR A 170 3.82 -7.80 11.79
N THR A 171 2.99 -6.79 11.99
CA THR A 171 1.54 -6.97 12.04
C THR A 171 1.00 -7.55 10.73
N TYR A 172 1.54 -7.14 9.58
CA TYR A 172 1.21 -7.72 8.28
C TYR A 172 1.73 -9.14 8.15
N GLY A 173 3.05 -9.33 8.20
CA GLY A 173 3.63 -10.62 7.81
C GLY A 173 3.25 -11.77 8.75
N GLN A 174 3.21 -11.52 10.06
CA GLN A 174 2.72 -12.52 11.02
C GLN A 174 1.22 -12.76 10.84
N GLY A 175 0.42 -11.70 10.65
CA GLY A 175 -1.02 -11.81 10.43
C GLY A 175 -1.35 -12.67 9.21
N LEU A 176 -0.71 -12.42 8.07
CA LEU A 176 -0.88 -13.21 6.86
C LEU A 176 -0.43 -14.67 7.05
N ALA A 177 0.69 -14.90 7.74
CA ALA A 177 1.17 -16.26 8.05
C ALA A 177 0.20 -17.03 8.94
N ASP A 178 -0.41 -16.37 9.92
CA ASP A 178 -1.44 -16.94 10.79
C ASP A 178 -2.70 -17.29 10.00
N GLU A 179 -3.15 -16.42 9.10
CA GLU A 179 -4.30 -16.67 8.23
C GLU A 179 -4.04 -17.84 7.27
N PHE A 180 -2.88 -17.86 6.61
CA PHE A 180 -2.48 -19.00 5.79
C PHE A 180 -2.52 -20.32 6.57
N LYS A 181 -1.89 -20.35 7.74
CA LYS A 181 -1.89 -21.52 8.64
C LYS A 181 -3.31 -21.94 9.02
N ARG A 182 -4.18 -20.99 9.35
CA ARG A 182 -5.56 -21.23 9.76
C ARG A 182 -6.37 -21.95 8.70
N PHE A 183 -6.12 -21.65 7.42
CA PHE A 183 -6.88 -22.21 6.30
C PHE A 183 -6.27 -23.45 5.66
N LEU A 184 -5.08 -23.92 6.08
CA LEU A 184 -4.47 -25.14 5.55
C LEU A 184 -5.32 -26.41 5.76
N GLY A 185 -6.16 -26.42 6.82
CA GLY A 185 -6.97 -27.58 7.19
C GLY A 185 -6.17 -28.74 7.80
N ASP A 186 -6.90 -29.75 8.32
CA ASP A 186 -6.33 -30.86 9.08
C ASP A 186 -5.44 -31.82 8.25
N GLY A 187 -5.49 -31.71 6.93
CA GLY A 187 -4.74 -32.59 6.01
C GLY A 187 -3.30 -32.16 5.76
N VAL A 188 -2.85 -31.01 6.30
CA VAL A 188 -1.52 -30.43 6.08
C VAL A 188 -0.83 -30.19 7.42
N GLU A 189 0.33 -30.81 7.60
CA GLU A 189 1.16 -30.62 8.79
C GLU A 189 2.00 -29.34 8.65
N VAL A 190 1.89 -28.41 9.63
CA VAL A 190 2.81 -27.30 9.75
C VAL A 190 4.04 -27.78 10.53
N VAL A 191 5.08 -28.19 9.79
CA VAL A 191 6.29 -28.80 10.35
C VAL A 191 7.25 -27.81 10.99
N TYR A 192 7.09 -26.53 10.68
CA TYR A 192 7.83 -25.41 11.29
C TYR A 192 6.98 -24.14 11.26
N TYR A 193 6.99 -23.41 12.35
CA TYR A 193 6.43 -22.06 12.44
C TYR A 193 7.41 -21.17 13.19
N GLY A 194 7.83 -20.05 12.59
CA GLY A 194 8.78 -19.16 13.23
C GLY A 194 8.97 -17.83 12.52
N GLY A 195 9.48 -16.85 13.27
CA GLY A 195 9.69 -15.50 12.77
C GLY A 195 11.17 -15.19 12.55
N ILE A 196 11.45 -14.44 11.50
CA ILE A 196 12.71 -13.74 11.27
C ILE A 196 12.65 -12.33 11.89
N ILE A 197 13.76 -11.64 11.93
CA ILE A 197 13.81 -10.22 12.30
C ILE A 197 13.87 -9.42 10.99
N GLN A 198 12.94 -8.48 10.84
CA GLN A 198 12.93 -7.58 9.70
C GLN A 198 14.19 -6.73 9.68
N GLY A 199 14.79 -6.57 8.50
CA GLY A 199 16.08 -5.89 8.30
C GLY A 199 17.31 -6.81 8.41
N ASP A 200 17.19 -8.02 8.97
CA ASP A 200 18.27 -8.99 8.96
C ASP A 200 18.65 -9.40 7.53
N LYS A 201 19.92 -9.78 7.36
CA LYS A 201 20.48 -10.14 6.03
C LYS A 201 20.93 -11.60 5.97
N ASP A 202 20.97 -12.32 7.09
CA ASP A 202 21.38 -13.74 7.17
C ASP A 202 20.30 -14.59 7.84
N PHE A 203 19.74 -15.50 7.06
CA PHE A 203 18.67 -16.42 7.45
C PHE A 203 19.10 -17.89 7.43
N LYS A 204 20.40 -18.19 7.28
CA LYS A 204 20.90 -19.57 7.12
C LYS A 204 20.58 -20.45 8.32
N MET A 205 20.60 -19.90 9.54
CA MET A 205 20.30 -20.67 10.75
C MET A 205 18.84 -21.14 10.77
N ILE A 206 17.89 -20.24 10.50
CA ILE A 206 16.46 -20.60 10.46
C ILE A 206 16.16 -21.53 9.29
N LEU A 207 16.76 -21.27 8.12
CA LEU A 207 16.60 -22.12 6.93
C LEU A 207 17.16 -23.53 7.12
N THR A 208 18.28 -23.66 7.86
CA THR A 208 18.83 -24.97 8.26
C THR A 208 17.85 -25.73 9.17
N SER A 209 17.23 -25.02 10.12
CA SER A 209 16.21 -25.59 10.99
C SER A 209 14.97 -26.04 10.21
N VAL A 210 14.56 -25.25 9.25
CA VAL A 210 13.45 -25.58 8.31
C VAL A 210 13.82 -26.78 7.44
N LYS A 211 15.03 -26.82 6.86
CA LYS A 211 15.52 -27.91 6.03
C LYS A 211 15.44 -29.26 6.76
N ASN A 212 15.82 -29.31 8.03
CA ASN A 212 15.80 -30.53 8.85
C ASN A 212 14.36 -31.07 9.11
N LYS A 213 13.34 -30.26 8.80
CA LYS A 213 11.93 -30.66 8.90
C LYS A 213 11.37 -31.23 7.58
N ASN A 214 12.13 -31.20 6.50
CA ASN A 214 11.75 -31.64 5.16
C ASN A 214 10.38 -31.11 4.71
N PRO A 215 10.13 -29.78 4.67
CA PRO A 215 8.89 -29.23 4.16
C PRO A 215 8.84 -29.37 2.63
N GLU A 216 7.63 -29.47 2.09
CA GLU A 216 7.35 -29.42 0.65
C GLU A 216 7.15 -27.98 0.15
N LEU A 217 6.82 -27.06 1.09
CA LEU A 217 6.64 -25.64 0.85
C LEU A 217 7.15 -24.83 2.04
N ILE A 218 7.80 -23.71 1.76
CA ILE A 218 7.99 -22.61 2.71
C ILE A 218 6.99 -21.52 2.33
N PHE A 219 6.05 -21.21 3.24
CA PHE A 219 5.25 -20.00 3.16
C PHE A 219 5.93 -18.91 3.96
N TYR A 220 6.02 -17.70 3.39
CA TYR A 220 6.59 -16.54 4.07
C TYR A 220 5.60 -15.38 4.08
N GLY A 221 5.17 -14.98 5.27
CA GLY A 221 4.46 -13.73 5.52
C GLY A 221 5.44 -12.59 5.76
N GLY A 222 5.55 -11.69 4.81
CA GLY A 222 6.47 -10.55 4.86
C GLY A 222 6.65 -9.90 3.50
N ILE A 223 7.67 -9.07 3.39
CA ILE A 223 7.89 -8.23 2.22
C ILE A 223 9.14 -8.62 1.43
N TYR A 224 9.27 -8.04 0.22
CA TYR A 224 10.25 -8.44 -0.80
C TYR A 224 11.72 -8.40 -0.38
N PRO A 225 12.22 -7.49 0.51
CA PRO A 225 13.63 -7.47 0.84
C PRO A 225 14.10 -8.76 1.52
N GLU A 226 13.38 -9.23 2.53
CA GLU A 226 13.69 -10.46 3.25
C GLU A 226 13.29 -11.69 2.45
N ALA A 227 12.16 -11.65 1.73
CA ALA A 227 11.72 -12.75 0.85
C ALA A 227 12.80 -13.11 -0.17
N GLY A 228 13.37 -12.12 -0.84
CA GLY A 228 14.44 -12.33 -1.82
C GLY A 228 15.68 -12.99 -1.22
N LEU A 229 16.10 -12.55 -0.04
CA LEU A 229 17.23 -13.13 0.68
C LEU A 229 16.92 -14.56 1.18
N LEU A 230 15.71 -14.82 1.68
CA LEU A 230 15.28 -16.16 2.09
C LEU A 230 15.33 -17.14 0.93
N VAL A 231 14.77 -16.79 -0.22
CA VAL A 231 14.77 -17.63 -1.41
C VAL A 231 16.21 -17.88 -1.91
N LYS A 232 17.04 -16.85 -1.99
CA LYS A 232 18.44 -16.95 -2.36
C LYS A 232 19.20 -17.90 -1.45
N GLN A 233 19.14 -17.68 -0.14
CA GLN A 233 19.87 -18.46 0.85
C GLN A 233 19.32 -19.90 0.97
N ALA A 234 18.02 -20.11 0.79
CA ALA A 234 17.45 -21.44 0.70
C ALA A 234 18.07 -22.24 -0.46
N LYS A 235 18.22 -21.63 -1.63
CA LYS A 235 18.88 -22.23 -2.79
C LYS A 235 20.37 -22.53 -2.54
N GLU A 236 21.10 -21.60 -1.92
CA GLU A 236 22.51 -21.77 -1.52
C GLU A 236 22.70 -22.95 -0.56
N LEU A 237 21.75 -23.19 0.33
CA LEU A 237 21.73 -24.33 1.27
C LEU A 237 21.28 -25.64 0.62
N GLY A 238 20.94 -25.66 -0.67
CA GLY A 238 20.41 -26.82 -1.35
C GLY A 238 19.05 -27.26 -0.78
N LEU A 239 18.22 -26.30 -0.36
CA LEU A 239 16.84 -26.54 0.05
C LEU A 239 15.97 -26.54 -1.21
N ASP A 240 15.67 -27.72 -1.74
CA ASP A 240 14.83 -27.90 -2.92
C ASP A 240 13.35 -28.00 -2.49
N THR A 241 12.78 -26.85 -2.10
CA THR A 241 11.44 -26.73 -1.54
C THR A 241 10.72 -25.60 -2.28
N LYS A 242 9.44 -25.77 -2.57
CA LYS A 242 8.62 -24.70 -3.13
C LYS A 242 8.61 -23.50 -2.16
N PHE A 243 8.48 -22.30 -2.71
CA PHE A 243 8.36 -21.08 -1.92
C PHE A 243 7.07 -20.34 -2.30
N MET A 244 6.35 -19.84 -1.32
CA MET A 244 5.14 -19.05 -1.52
C MET A 244 5.14 -17.86 -0.55
N SER A 245 4.66 -16.71 -1.01
CA SER A 245 4.50 -15.51 -0.19
C SER A 245 3.24 -14.75 -0.56
N GLY A 246 3.02 -13.62 0.09
CA GLY A 246 1.90 -12.72 -0.18
C GLY A 246 2.26 -11.52 -1.07
N ASP A 247 1.33 -10.60 -1.12
CA ASP A 247 1.36 -9.37 -1.92
C ASP A 247 2.55 -8.44 -1.57
N GLY A 248 3.03 -8.45 -0.33
CA GLY A 248 4.22 -7.69 0.07
C GLY A 248 5.53 -8.10 -0.65
N THR A 249 5.51 -9.25 -1.33
CA THR A 249 6.67 -9.76 -2.06
C THR A 249 6.60 -9.47 -3.57
N ILE A 250 5.45 -9.05 -4.11
CA ILE A 250 5.26 -8.83 -5.55
C ILE A 250 5.89 -7.51 -6.01
N ASP A 251 7.21 -7.49 -6.10
CA ASP A 251 7.98 -6.36 -6.63
C ASP A 251 9.18 -6.89 -7.43
N ALA A 252 9.55 -6.18 -8.50
CA ALA A 252 10.72 -6.55 -9.32
C ALA A 252 12.00 -6.66 -8.50
N LYS A 253 12.12 -5.88 -7.41
CA LYS A 253 13.24 -5.96 -6.46
C LYS A 253 13.37 -7.33 -5.78
N PHE A 254 12.26 -8.07 -5.58
CA PHE A 254 12.33 -9.44 -5.11
C PHE A 254 13.21 -10.30 -6.03
N ILE A 255 12.95 -10.25 -7.34
CA ILE A 255 13.69 -11.03 -8.34
C ILE A 255 15.17 -10.59 -8.40
N GLU A 256 15.42 -9.28 -8.30
CA GLU A 256 16.79 -8.73 -8.27
C GLU A 256 17.58 -9.25 -7.06
N ILE A 257 16.97 -9.26 -5.86
CA ILE A 257 17.59 -9.68 -4.60
C ILE A 257 17.78 -11.20 -4.56
N ALA A 258 16.77 -11.97 -4.92
CA ALA A 258 16.83 -13.43 -4.96
C ALA A 258 17.83 -13.94 -6.00
N GLY A 259 17.96 -13.21 -7.09
CA GLY A 259 18.63 -13.66 -8.31
C GLY A 259 17.68 -14.49 -9.16
N PHE A 260 17.82 -14.36 -10.47
CA PHE A 260 16.91 -14.93 -11.47
C PHE A 260 16.61 -16.43 -11.27
N GLN A 261 17.66 -17.23 -11.04
CA GLN A 261 17.51 -18.68 -10.89
C GLN A 261 16.80 -19.08 -9.59
N ALA A 262 17.05 -18.36 -8.50
CA ALA A 262 16.45 -18.69 -7.22
C ALA A 262 14.99 -18.20 -7.13
N ALA A 263 14.66 -17.11 -7.82
CA ALA A 263 13.31 -16.58 -7.89
C ALA A 263 12.37 -17.44 -8.76
N GLU A 264 12.89 -18.23 -9.70
CA GLU A 264 12.07 -18.99 -10.63
C GLU A 264 11.17 -19.99 -9.93
N GLY A 265 9.87 -20.00 -10.26
CA GLY A 265 8.87 -20.88 -9.67
C GLY A 265 8.37 -20.48 -8.29
N VAL A 266 8.68 -19.31 -7.79
CA VAL A 266 8.13 -18.78 -6.53
C VAL A 266 6.68 -18.36 -6.75
N PHE A 267 5.79 -18.80 -5.87
CA PHE A 267 4.37 -18.45 -5.87
C PHE A 267 4.09 -17.22 -5.00
N LEU A 268 3.14 -16.39 -5.43
CA LEU A 268 2.72 -15.19 -4.71
C LEU A 268 1.20 -15.06 -4.78
N THR A 269 0.57 -14.63 -3.72
CA THR A 269 -0.84 -14.23 -3.76
C THR A 269 -0.95 -12.74 -3.95
N PHE A 270 -1.69 -12.31 -4.95
CA PHE A 270 -1.97 -10.90 -5.22
C PHE A 270 -3.30 -10.75 -5.97
N SER A 271 -3.72 -9.54 -6.20
CA SER A 271 -4.88 -9.24 -7.05
C SER A 271 -4.63 -9.63 -8.52
N PRO A 272 -5.67 -9.77 -9.33
CA PRO A 272 -5.53 -9.99 -10.78
C PRO A 272 -4.71 -8.91 -11.47
N ASP A 273 -4.10 -9.28 -12.59
CA ASP A 273 -3.29 -8.37 -13.39
C ASP A 273 -4.12 -7.16 -13.89
N PRO A 274 -3.75 -5.92 -13.56
CA PRO A 274 -4.46 -4.74 -14.03
C PRO A 274 -4.45 -4.58 -15.55
N ASN A 275 -3.50 -5.20 -16.27
CA ASN A 275 -3.52 -5.22 -17.74
C ASN A 275 -4.74 -5.97 -18.31
N ASN A 276 -5.38 -6.84 -17.52
CA ASN A 276 -6.60 -7.56 -17.87
C ASN A 276 -7.88 -6.79 -17.49
N ILE A 277 -7.77 -5.61 -16.89
CA ILE A 277 -8.90 -4.77 -16.46
C ILE A 277 -9.13 -3.66 -17.49
N PRO A 278 -10.25 -3.65 -18.23
CA PRO A 278 -10.46 -2.66 -19.29
C PRO A 278 -10.43 -1.20 -18.80
N SER A 279 -10.95 -0.93 -17.61
CA SER A 279 -10.96 0.41 -16.99
C SER A 279 -9.55 0.90 -16.59
N ALA A 280 -8.59 -0.01 -16.40
CA ALA A 280 -7.22 0.34 -16.03
C ALA A 280 -6.39 0.88 -17.22
N LYS A 281 -6.83 0.68 -18.47
CA LYS A 281 -6.05 1.00 -19.66
C LYS A 281 -5.56 2.45 -19.67
N GLY A 282 -6.44 3.40 -19.40
CA GLY A 282 -6.10 4.82 -19.40
C GLY A 282 -5.04 5.18 -18.34
N PHE A 283 -5.19 4.63 -17.12
CA PHE A 283 -4.19 4.75 -16.06
C PHE A 283 -2.84 4.18 -16.50
N ILE A 284 -2.84 2.95 -17.03
CA ILE A 284 -1.64 2.22 -17.44
C ILE A 284 -0.83 3.04 -18.47
N GLU A 285 -1.50 3.56 -19.50
CA GLU A 285 -0.88 4.35 -20.57
C GLU A 285 -0.27 5.65 -20.02
N GLN A 286 -1.01 6.39 -19.22
CA GLN A 286 -0.56 7.66 -18.64
C GLN A 286 0.56 7.46 -17.62
N TYR A 287 0.44 6.45 -16.75
CA TYR A 287 1.47 6.15 -15.75
C TYR A 287 2.79 5.77 -16.43
N ARG A 288 2.75 4.87 -17.44
CA ARG A 288 3.95 4.46 -18.19
C ARG A 288 4.61 5.63 -18.90
N ALA A 289 3.84 6.49 -19.52
CA ALA A 289 4.35 7.67 -20.23
C ALA A 289 5.09 8.64 -19.28
N LYS A 290 4.68 8.72 -18.01
CA LYS A 290 5.23 9.68 -17.06
C LYS A 290 6.28 9.11 -16.12
N PHE A 291 6.06 7.90 -15.61
CA PHE A 291 6.85 7.31 -14.52
C PHE A 291 7.56 6.00 -14.90
N GLY A 292 7.32 5.47 -16.08
CA GLY A 292 7.86 4.18 -16.52
C GLY A 292 7.00 3.00 -16.08
N GLU A 293 7.63 1.87 -15.75
CA GLU A 293 6.88 0.66 -15.41
C GLU A 293 6.04 0.82 -14.15
N ILE A 294 4.86 0.20 -14.17
CA ILE A 294 3.86 0.27 -13.11
C ILE A 294 4.32 -0.62 -11.96
N GLY A 295 4.42 -0.05 -10.76
CA GLY A 295 4.58 -0.84 -9.56
C GLY A 295 3.26 -1.44 -9.08
N PRO A 296 3.31 -2.49 -8.26
CA PRO A 296 2.12 -3.27 -7.90
C PRO A 296 1.02 -2.46 -7.21
N TYR A 297 1.39 -1.42 -6.47
CA TYR A 297 0.44 -0.59 -5.72
C TYR A 297 0.14 0.77 -6.35
N SER A 298 0.72 1.09 -7.51
CA SER A 298 0.52 2.38 -8.17
C SER A 298 -0.94 2.64 -8.52
N ILE A 299 -1.65 1.63 -9.05
CA ILE A 299 -3.06 1.73 -9.41
C ILE A 299 -3.97 1.89 -8.19
N TYR A 300 -3.62 1.23 -7.08
CA TYR A 300 -4.39 1.35 -5.82
C TYR A 300 -4.28 2.75 -5.22
N ALA A 301 -3.09 3.35 -5.27
CA ALA A 301 -2.90 4.72 -4.79
C ALA A 301 -3.58 5.76 -5.71
N TYR A 302 -3.57 5.52 -7.02
CA TYR A 302 -4.30 6.33 -8.00
C TYR A 302 -5.82 6.26 -7.72
N ASP A 303 -6.36 5.07 -7.51
CA ASP A 303 -7.78 4.88 -7.23
C ASP A 303 -8.19 5.42 -5.86
N ALA A 304 -7.37 5.19 -4.82
CA ALA A 304 -7.61 5.79 -3.51
C ALA A 304 -7.68 7.32 -3.57
N ALA A 305 -6.82 7.95 -4.39
CA ALA A 305 -6.85 9.38 -4.62
C ALA A 305 -8.13 9.81 -5.36
N ASN A 306 -8.49 9.13 -6.44
CA ASN A 306 -9.70 9.44 -7.19
C ASN A 306 -10.98 9.25 -6.36
N ILE A 307 -11.04 8.20 -5.54
CA ILE A 307 -12.14 7.94 -4.61
C ILE A 307 -12.26 9.07 -3.58
N LEU A 308 -11.15 9.44 -2.93
CA LEU A 308 -11.14 10.54 -1.96
C LEU A 308 -11.57 11.86 -2.59
N LEU A 309 -11.01 12.21 -3.76
CA LEU A 309 -11.31 13.45 -4.46
C LEU A 309 -12.76 13.49 -4.96
N THR A 310 -13.29 12.35 -5.42
CA THR A 310 -14.70 12.23 -5.78
C THR A 310 -15.60 12.42 -4.56
N ALA A 311 -15.25 11.82 -3.42
CA ALA A 311 -16.02 11.98 -2.19
C ALA A 311 -16.02 13.45 -1.70
N ILE A 312 -14.90 14.17 -1.79
CA ILE A 312 -14.80 15.60 -1.48
C ILE A 312 -15.72 16.42 -2.41
N LYS A 313 -15.69 16.13 -3.72
CA LYS A 313 -16.53 16.78 -4.71
C LYS A 313 -18.02 16.56 -4.42
N GLU A 314 -18.42 15.33 -4.17
CA GLU A 314 -19.83 14.96 -3.92
C GLU A 314 -20.33 15.40 -2.54
N ALA A 315 -19.42 15.56 -1.57
CA ALA A 315 -19.72 16.18 -0.27
C ALA A 315 -19.87 17.71 -0.37
N GLN A 316 -19.39 18.32 -1.44
CA GLN A 316 -19.27 19.79 -1.60
C GLN A 316 -18.57 20.44 -0.38
N SER A 317 -17.64 19.72 0.25
CA SER A 317 -17.01 20.08 1.52
C SER A 317 -15.68 19.40 1.72
N THR A 318 -14.81 20.00 2.51
CA THR A 318 -13.59 19.38 3.05
C THR A 318 -13.76 18.86 4.48
N ASP A 319 -14.97 18.88 5.02
CA ASP A 319 -15.30 18.29 6.31
C ASP A 319 -15.19 16.77 6.28
N GLY A 320 -14.37 16.20 7.17
CA GLY A 320 -14.07 14.78 7.17
C GLY A 320 -15.29 13.88 7.41
N LYS A 321 -16.27 14.34 8.19
CA LYS A 321 -17.52 13.58 8.43
C LYS A 321 -18.36 13.49 7.17
N LEU A 322 -18.53 14.61 6.46
CA LEU A 322 -19.30 14.64 5.21
C LEU A 322 -18.62 13.81 4.11
N ILE A 323 -17.28 13.87 4.03
CA ILE A 323 -16.51 13.02 3.11
C ILE A 323 -16.69 11.54 3.46
N THR A 324 -16.59 11.17 4.74
CA THR A 324 -16.80 9.80 5.22
C THR A 324 -18.18 9.26 4.86
N GLU A 325 -19.23 10.06 4.99
CA GLU A 325 -20.60 9.69 4.60
C GLU A 325 -20.68 9.38 3.09
N LYS A 326 -19.97 10.16 2.25
CA LYS A 326 -19.91 9.91 0.81
C LYS A 326 -19.10 8.66 0.48
N LEU A 327 -17.97 8.41 1.18
CA LEU A 327 -17.19 7.19 1.01
C LEU A 327 -18.02 5.93 1.26
N HIS A 328 -18.90 5.93 2.27
CA HIS A 328 -19.80 4.79 2.55
C HIS A 328 -21.01 4.67 1.62
N SER A 329 -21.44 5.74 0.97
CA SER A 329 -22.73 5.77 0.24
C SER A 329 -22.60 5.67 -1.27
N LEU A 330 -21.43 5.93 -1.84
CA LEU A 330 -21.21 5.98 -3.28
C LEU A 330 -20.62 4.68 -3.83
N GLU A 331 -20.92 4.41 -5.10
CA GLU A 331 -20.16 3.51 -5.95
C GLU A 331 -19.18 4.37 -6.76
N PHE A 332 -17.92 3.96 -6.81
CA PHE A 332 -16.85 4.69 -7.49
C PHE A 332 -16.43 3.93 -8.75
N ASP A 333 -16.49 4.57 -9.90
CA ASP A 333 -15.92 4.08 -11.15
C ASP A 333 -14.45 4.54 -11.24
N VAL A 334 -13.53 3.61 -11.06
CA VAL A 334 -12.09 3.88 -11.00
C VAL A 334 -11.32 2.89 -11.89
N ALA A 335 -9.98 2.97 -11.91
CA ALA A 335 -9.17 2.12 -12.78
C ALA A 335 -9.29 0.62 -12.44
N LEU A 336 -9.42 0.26 -11.18
CA LEU A 336 -9.69 -1.12 -10.74
C LEU A 336 -11.13 -1.59 -10.99
N GLY A 337 -11.98 -0.75 -11.56
CA GLY A 337 -13.39 -1.02 -11.82
C GLY A 337 -14.32 -0.34 -10.81
N LYS A 338 -15.45 -0.97 -10.53
CA LYS A 338 -16.43 -0.43 -9.58
C LYS A 338 -16.04 -0.77 -8.14
N ILE A 339 -15.90 0.23 -7.31
CA ILE A 339 -15.55 0.08 -5.88
C ILE A 339 -16.68 0.62 -5.02
N THR A 340 -17.09 -0.19 -4.04
CA THR A 340 -17.92 0.20 -2.91
C THR A 340 -17.27 -0.27 -1.63
N PHE A 341 -17.57 0.41 -0.53
CA PHE A 341 -17.08 0.03 0.79
C PHE A 341 -18.19 -0.56 1.64
N ASP A 342 -17.86 -1.58 2.42
CA ASP A 342 -18.76 -2.11 3.44
C ASP A 342 -18.85 -1.18 4.67
N ALA A 343 -19.61 -1.59 5.68
CA ALA A 343 -19.80 -0.81 6.90
C ALA A 343 -18.50 -0.60 7.70
N LYS A 344 -17.49 -1.44 7.50
CA LYS A 344 -16.18 -1.36 8.17
C LYS A 344 -15.18 -0.49 7.40
N GLY A 345 -15.42 -0.23 6.11
CA GLY A 345 -14.50 0.48 5.21
C GLY A 345 -13.63 -0.44 4.34
N ASP A 346 -13.94 -1.73 4.28
CA ASP A 346 -13.31 -2.66 3.36
C ASP A 346 -14.00 -2.62 1.99
N VAL A 347 -13.24 -2.83 0.91
CA VAL A 347 -13.84 -3.00 -0.41
C VAL A 347 -14.70 -4.26 -0.44
N THR A 348 -15.88 -4.17 -1.07
CA THR A 348 -16.83 -5.30 -1.12
C THR A 348 -16.37 -6.44 -2.03
N VAL A 349 -15.53 -6.14 -3.01
CA VAL A 349 -14.96 -7.12 -3.95
C VAL A 349 -13.47 -6.87 -4.11
N SER A 350 -12.66 -7.83 -3.70
CA SER A 350 -11.21 -7.81 -3.89
C SER A 350 -10.70 -9.25 -4.07
N PRO A 351 -10.73 -9.78 -5.30
CA PRO A 351 -10.27 -11.12 -5.58
C PRO A 351 -8.75 -11.23 -5.40
N TYR A 352 -8.32 -12.36 -4.84
CA TYR A 352 -6.91 -12.78 -4.87
C TYR A 352 -6.73 -13.94 -5.85
N VAL A 353 -5.60 -13.93 -6.51
CA VAL A 353 -5.15 -14.99 -7.42
C VAL A 353 -3.72 -15.40 -7.05
N VAL A 354 -3.26 -16.53 -7.55
CA VAL A 354 -1.87 -16.94 -7.39
C VAL A 354 -1.08 -16.53 -8.62
N TRP A 355 0.02 -15.86 -8.39
CA TRP A 355 1.04 -15.54 -9.37
C TRP A 355 2.22 -16.48 -9.23
N ILE A 356 3.02 -16.60 -10.27
CA ILE A 356 4.30 -17.30 -10.26
C ILE A 356 5.38 -16.44 -10.89
N THR A 357 6.60 -16.54 -10.39
CA THR A 357 7.75 -16.00 -11.10
C THR A 357 8.18 -16.95 -12.19
N GLN A 358 8.16 -16.49 -13.43
CA GLN A 358 8.54 -17.26 -14.61
C GLN A 358 9.30 -16.37 -15.60
N GLY A 359 10.48 -16.82 -16.03
CA GLY A 359 11.31 -16.07 -16.98
C GLY A 359 11.69 -14.67 -16.48
N GLY A 360 11.88 -14.50 -15.15
CA GLY A 360 12.20 -13.23 -14.51
C GLY A 360 11.06 -12.22 -14.43
N LYS A 361 9.82 -12.67 -14.55
CA LYS A 361 8.62 -11.84 -14.45
C LYS A 361 7.60 -12.51 -13.55
N PHE A 362 6.69 -11.71 -13.00
CA PHE A 362 5.50 -12.21 -12.36
C PHE A 362 4.43 -12.49 -13.42
N VAL A 363 3.83 -13.68 -13.37
CA VAL A 363 2.78 -14.13 -14.28
C VAL A 363 1.59 -14.63 -13.45
N GLU A 364 0.39 -14.14 -13.77
CA GLU A 364 -0.84 -14.66 -13.17
C GLU A 364 -1.00 -16.13 -13.55
N TYR A 365 -1.18 -17.02 -12.56
CA TYR A 365 -1.01 -18.45 -12.75
C TYR A 365 -2.26 -19.26 -12.43
N TRP A 366 -2.92 -18.98 -11.29
CA TRP A 366 -4.11 -19.71 -10.87
C TRP A 366 -5.13 -18.77 -10.24
N LYS A 367 -6.42 -19.05 -10.52
CA LYS A 367 -7.58 -18.33 -9.94
C LYS A 367 -8.45 -19.32 -9.18
N PRO A 368 -8.92 -19.01 -7.96
CA PRO A 368 -9.85 -19.82 -7.19
C PRO A 368 -11.23 -19.94 -7.84
#